data_4925d63e4f682fdf6bd02050ba3c0625
#
_entry.id   4925d63e4f682fdf6bd02050ba3c0625
#
_cell.length_a   1.000
_cell.length_b   1.000
_cell.length_c   1.000
_cell.angle_alpha   90.00
_cell.angle_beta   90.00
_cell.angle_gamma   90.00
#
_symmetry.space_group_name_H-M   'P 1'
#
loop_
_entity.id
_entity.type
_entity.pdbx_description
1 polymer ?
#
loop_
_entity_poly.entity_id
_entity_poly.type
_entity_poly.pdbx_seq_one_letter_code
_entity_poly.pdbx_strand_id
1 'polypeptide(L)'
;MQKLMGLVRRCVDDYHMIEAGDKIAVGVSGGKDSLVLLVLLAGLREYFNKPFELEAITIEMGLGMDYSGVQGLCDRLQVPYTIVETQIAPIIFDHRKEKNPCSMCAKMRRGALNQAILEKGFNKLALGHHYDDAVETFLMSLIFEGRISCFQPVTNLDRTGIIQIRPMLYIHERTVDNFAVRQNLPVLENRCPVDKATKRAEIKELIYTLSQTYPDLKERIFGAMQRLPLPEWEPQGRYKRPKEQE
;
A
#
# COMPACT_ATOMS: atom_id res chain seq x y z
N MET A 1 -1.19 -16.00 -10.87
CA MET A 1 -2.34 -15.08 -10.96
C MET A 1 -3.48 -15.50 -10.02
N GLN A 2 -4.21 -16.60 -10.25
CA GLN A 2 -5.41 -16.99 -9.47
C GLN A 2 -5.22 -17.00 -7.95
N LYS A 3 -4.13 -17.58 -7.43
CA LYS A 3 -3.85 -17.61 -5.98
C LYS A 3 -3.73 -16.21 -5.38
N LEU A 4 -3.03 -15.29 -6.05
CA LEU A 4 -2.88 -13.90 -5.61
C LEU A 4 -4.20 -13.16 -5.63
N MET A 5 -4.97 -13.32 -6.71
CA MET A 5 -6.30 -12.73 -6.84
C MET A 5 -7.24 -13.22 -5.73
N GLY A 6 -7.16 -14.50 -5.36
CA GLY A 6 -7.91 -15.05 -4.23
C GLY A 6 -7.56 -14.39 -2.90
N LEU A 7 -6.27 -14.09 -2.65
CA LEU A 7 -5.82 -13.39 -1.44
C LEU A 7 -6.29 -11.93 -1.41
N VAL A 8 -6.20 -11.21 -2.56
CA VAL A 8 -6.71 -9.84 -2.67
C VAL A 8 -8.21 -9.81 -2.43
N ARG A 9 -8.96 -10.68 -3.13
CA ARG A 9 -10.41 -10.77 -2.96
C ARG A 9 -10.78 -11.04 -1.50
N ARG A 10 -10.14 -12.01 -0.88
CA ARG A 10 -10.36 -12.33 0.54
C ARG A 10 -10.08 -11.12 1.43
N CYS A 11 -8.98 -10.41 1.23
CA CYS A 11 -8.64 -9.21 2.00
C CYS A 11 -9.69 -8.11 1.80
N VAL A 12 -10.13 -7.88 0.56
CA VAL A 12 -11.19 -6.92 0.22
C VAL A 12 -12.51 -7.26 0.89
N ASP A 13 -12.88 -8.55 0.87
CA ASP A 13 -14.14 -9.03 1.49
C ASP A 13 -14.06 -8.97 3.02
N ASP A 14 -12.96 -9.42 3.63
CA ASP A 14 -12.78 -9.48 5.09
C ASP A 14 -12.81 -8.09 5.75
N TYR A 15 -12.31 -7.06 5.05
CA TYR A 15 -12.26 -5.68 5.57
C TYR A 15 -13.25 -4.73 4.88
N HIS A 16 -14.20 -5.23 4.09
CA HIS A 16 -15.21 -4.43 3.37
C HIS A 16 -14.59 -3.24 2.62
N MET A 17 -13.49 -3.50 1.89
CA MET A 17 -12.71 -2.43 1.26
C MET A 17 -13.37 -1.83 0.03
N ILE A 18 -14.22 -2.61 -0.69
CA ILE A 18 -14.82 -2.19 -1.96
C ILE A 18 -16.32 -2.43 -1.92
N GLU A 19 -17.08 -1.39 -2.26
CA GLU A 19 -18.52 -1.44 -2.46
C GLU A 19 -18.88 -1.16 -3.93
N ALA A 20 -20.10 -1.56 -4.32
CA ALA A 20 -20.58 -1.31 -5.67
C ALA A 20 -20.70 0.20 -5.92
N GLY A 21 -20.16 0.65 -7.07
CA GLY A 21 -20.15 2.05 -7.45
C GLY A 21 -18.97 2.86 -6.92
N ASP A 22 -18.02 2.23 -6.19
CA ASP A 22 -16.80 2.91 -5.76
C ASP A 22 -15.96 3.39 -6.95
N LYS A 23 -15.31 4.54 -6.77
CA LYS A 23 -14.29 5.09 -7.66
C LYS A 23 -12.95 5.03 -6.95
N ILE A 24 -12.09 4.11 -7.38
CA ILE A 24 -10.84 3.78 -6.70
C ILE A 24 -9.65 4.33 -7.48
N ALA A 25 -8.89 5.24 -6.85
CA ALA A 25 -7.59 5.64 -7.34
C ALA A 25 -6.50 4.72 -6.80
N VAL A 26 -5.62 4.22 -7.64
CA VAL A 26 -4.40 3.50 -7.23
C VAL A 26 -3.24 4.49 -7.20
N GLY A 27 -2.64 4.68 -6.02
CA GLY A 27 -1.42 5.48 -5.89
C GLY A 27 -0.22 4.72 -6.46
N VAL A 28 0.21 5.08 -7.68
CA VAL A 28 1.31 4.41 -8.39
C VAL A 28 2.59 5.22 -8.19
N SER A 29 3.55 4.65 -7.45
CA SER A 29 4.87 5.28 -7.23
C SER A 29 5.92 4.87 -8.25
N GLY A 30 5.61 3.94 -9.16
CA GLY A 30 6.58 3.27 -10.02
C GLY A 30 7.32 2.11 -9.36
N GLY A 31 7.20 1.94 -8.04
CA GLY A 31 7.75 0.79 -7.33
C GLY A 31 6.91 -0.48 -7.54
N LYS A 32 7.56 -1.64 -7.39
CA LYS A 32 6.98 -2.98 -7.61
C LYS A 32 5.61 -3.17 -6.94
N ASP A 33 5.46 -2.74 -5.68
CA ASP A 33 4.26 -3.00 -4.88
C ASP A 33 3.04 -2.26 -5.44
N SER A 34 3.22 -1.00 -5.84
CA SER A 34 2.16 -0.20 -6.45
C SER A 34 1.75 -0.71 -7.83
N LEU A 35 2.69 -1.22 -8.62
CA LEU A 35 2.42 -1.80 -9.93
C LEU A 35 1.71 -3.16 -9.81
N VAL A 36 2.13 -4.00 -8.85
CA VAL A 36 1.44 -5.27 -8.55
C VAL A 36 0.02 -5.01 -8.07
N LEU A 37 -0.19 -4.04 -7.16
CA LEU A 37 -1.53 -3.64 -6.73
C LEU A 37 -2.41 -3.24 -7.92
N LEU A 38 -1.89 -2.41 -8.83
CA LEU A 38 -2.61 -1.98 -10.03
C LEU A 38 -3.06 -3.17 -10.88
N VAL A 39 -2.15 -4.11 -11.18
CA VAL A 39 -2.48 -5.32 -11.96
C VAL A 39 -3.53 -6.18 -11.25
N LEU A 40 -3.41 -6.34 -9.94
CA LEU A 40 -4.34 -7.16 -9.16
C LEU A 40 -5.73 -6.53 -9.08
N LEU A 41 -5.84 -5.20 -8.89
CA LEU A 41 -7.13 -4.51 -8.88
C LEU A 41 -7.76 -4.43 -10.26
N ALA A 42 -6.99 -4.22 -11.32
CA ALA A 42 -7.48 -4.29 -12.70
C ALA A 42 -8.06 -5.68 -13.00
N GLY A 43 -7.34 -6.75 -12.62
CA GLY A 43 -7.85 -8.10 -12.78
C GLY A 43 -9.07 -8.38 -11.88
N LEU A 44 -9.12 -7.87 -10.64
CA LEU A 44 -10.27 -8.05 -9.75
C LEU A 44 -11.52 -7.39 -10.34
N ARG A 45 -11.41 -6.21 -10.92
CA ARG A 45 -12.50 -5.46 -11.56
C ARG A 45 -13.30 -6.28 -12.55
N GLU A 46 -12.64 -7.20 -13.27
CA GLU A 46 -13.27 -7.98 -14.36
C GLU A 46 -14.29 -9.02 -13.87
N TYR A 47 -14.17 -9.50 -12.64
CA TYR A 47 -15.04 -10.59 -12.14
C TYR A 47 -15.56 -10.36 -10.71
N PHE A 48 -15.29 -9.20 -10.12
CA PHE A 48 -15.79 -8.89 -8.79
C PHE A 48 -17.28 -8.59 -8.85
N ASN A 49 -18.04 -9.14 -7.91
CA ASN A 49 -19.49 -8.99 -7.87
C ASN A 49 -19.98 -7.58 -7.46
N LYS A 50 -19.06 -6.70 -7.06
CA LYS A 50 -19.32 -5.30 -6.77
C LYS A 50 -18.56 -4.46 -7.81
N PRO A 51 -19.22 -3.94 -8.85
CA PRO A 51 -18.57 -3.16 -9.90
C PRO A 51 -18.00 -1.86 -9.31
N PHE A 52 -16.79 -1.50 -9.74
CA PHE A 52 -16.10 -0.27 -9.35
C PHE A 52 -15.28 0.31 -10.50
N GLU A 53 -15.06 1.61 -10.46
CA GLU A 53 -14.15 2.31 -11.38
C GLU A 53 -12.71 2.29 -10.83
N LEU A 54 -11.73 2.28 -11.72
CA LEU A 54 -10.31 2.22 -11.37
C LEU A 54 -9.51 3.22 -12.22
N GLU A 55 -8.65 4.01 -11.56
CA GLU A 55 -7.69 4.88 -12.23
C GLU A 55 -6.34 4.81 -11.51
N ALA A 56 -5.24 4.86 -12.26
CA ALA A 56 -3.89 4.95 -11.73
C ALA A 56 -3.46 6.42 -11.64
N ILE A 57 -2.91 6.84 -10.49
CA ILE A 57 -2.42 8.21 -10.28
C ILE A 57 -0.98 8.17 -9.76
N THR A 58 -0.09 8.86 -10.46
CA THR A 58 1.30 9.08 -10.05
C THR A 58 1.52 10.55 -9.68
N ILE A 59 2.19 10.78 -8.56
CA ILE A 59 2.72 12.10 -8.23
C ILE A 59 4.18 12.16 -8.68
N GLU A 60 4.43 12.86 -9.77
CA GLU A 60 5.79 13.19 -10.22
C GLU A 60 6.36 14.29 -9.31
N MET A 61 7.57 14.06 -8.78
CA MET A 61 8.11 14.88 -7.70
C MET A 61 9.08 15.98 -8.16
N GLY A 62 9.24 16.17 -9.47
CA GLY A 62 10.28 17.04 -10.04
C GLY A 62 11.64 16.32 -10.16
N LEU A 63 11.64 14.99 -10.27
CA LEU A 63 12.85 14.18 -10.44
C LEU A 63 13.12 13.75 -11.89
N GLY A 64 12.24 14.12 -12.83
CA GLY A 64 12.37 13.78 -14.25
C GLY A 64 12.35 12.29 -14.51
N MET A 65 11.44 11.57 -13.85
CA MET A 65 11.27 10.14 -14.03
C MET A 65 10.56 9.83 -15.35
N ASP A 66 10.98 8.77 -16.03
CA ASP A 66 10.27 8.27 -17.23
C ASP A 66 9.16 7.29 -16.81
N TYR A 67 7.92 7.69 -17.00
CA TYR A 67 6.74 6.88 -16.71
C TYR A 67 6.14 6.19 -17.94
N SER A 68 6.82 6.19 -19.09
CA SER A 68 6.31 5.58 -20.33
C SER A 68 5.99 4.08 -20.18
N GLY A 69 6.82 3.35 -19.43
CA GLY A 69 6.58 1.96 -19.11
C GLY A 69 5.30 1.75 -18.27
N VAL A 70 5.05 2.65 -17.32
CA VAL A 70 3.83 2.62 -16.49
C VAL A 70 2.60 2.96 -17.34
N GLN A 71 2.70 3.96 -18.21
CA GLN A 71 1.64 4.28 -19.17
C GLN A 71 1.29 3.06 -20.02
N GLY A 72 2.29 2.41 -20.64
CA GLY A 72 2.06 1.20 -21.45
C GLY A 72 1.47 0.03 -20.65
N LEU A 73 1.75 -0.08 -19.35
CA LEU A 73 1.07 -1.05 -18.48
C LEU A 73 -0.41 -0.68 -18.29
N CYS A 74 -0.71 0.58 -17.98
CA CYS A 74 -2.07 1.06 -17.80
C CYS A 74 -2.92 0.87 -19.06
N ASP A 75 -2.35 1.15 -20.25
CA ASP A 75 -3.02 0.95 -21.53
C ASP A 75 -3.40 -0.52 -21.75
N ARG A 76 -2.47 -1.45 -21.48
CA ARG A 76 -2.75 -2.91 -21.56
C ARG A 76 -3.82 -3.38 -20.57
N LEU A 77 -3.89 -2.74 -19.39
CA LEU A 77 -4.89 -3.05 -18.35
C LEU A 77 -6.22 -2.32 -18.56
N GLN A 78 -6.31 -1.45 -19.57
CA GLN A 78 -7.45 -0.58 -19.82
C GLN A 78 -7.83 0.24 -18.55
N VAL A 79 -6.81 0.77 -17.88
CA VAL A 79 -6.94 1.63 -16.69
C VAL A 79 -6.50 3.04 -17.08
N PRO A 80 -7.34 4.05 -16.90
CA PRO A 80 -6.92 5.45 -17.07
C PRO A 80 -5.72 5.77 -16.18
N TYR A 81 -4.79 6.57 -16.70
CA TYR A 81 -3.59 6.95 -15.98
C TYR A 81 -3.38 8.45 -15.98
N THR A 82 -3.13 9.01 -14.80
CA THR A 82 -2.85 10.43 -14.62
C THR A 82 -1.52 10.62 -13.91
N ILE A 83 -0.68 11.49 -14.47
CA ILE A 83 0.54 11.98 -13.84
C ILE A 83 0.28 13.40 -13.34
N VAL A 84 0.45 13.63 -12.05
CA VAL A 84 0.36 14.95 -11.41
C VAL A 84 1.78 15.47 -11.23
N GLU A 85 2.16 16.44 -12.02
CA GLU A 85 3.47 17.09 -11.93
C GLU A 85 3.56 17.98 -10.70
N THR A 86 4.65 17.87 -9.96
CA THR A 86 4.91 18.71 -8.77
C THR A 86 6.38 19.11 -8.69
N GLN A 87 6.69 20.06 -7.81
CA GLN A 87 8.03 20.49 -7.49
C GLN A 87 8.45 20.06 -6.07
N ILE A 88 7.97 18.89 -5.61
CA ILE A 88 8.18 18.44 -4.23
C ILE A 88 9.66 18.22 -3.93
N ALA A 89 10.40 17.54 -4.81
CA ALA A 89 11.82 17.25 -4.59
C ALA A 89 12.68 18.52 -4.59
N PRO A 90 12.60 19.41 -5.58
CA PRO A 90 13.29 20.71 -5.54
C PRO A 90 12.98 21.53 -4.28
N ILE A 91 11.72 21.60 -3.87
CA ILE A 91 11.33 22.33 -2.66
C ILE A 91 12.01 21.76 -1.41
N ILE A 92 12.07 20.44 -1.28
CA ILE A 92 12.59 19.79 -0.07
C ILE A 92 14.12 19.80 -0.04
N PHE A 93 14.77 19.47 -1.16
CA PHE A 93 16.20 19.23 -1.19
C PHE A 93 17.01 20.50 -1.50
N ASP A 94 16.54 21.36 -2.40
CA ASP A 94 17.28 22.52 -2.86
C ASP A 94 16.93 23.79 -2.06
N HIS A 95 15.62 24.04 -1.85
CA HIS A 95 15.18 25.27 -1.21
C HIS A 95 15.15 25.21 0.31
N ARG A 96 14.53 24.16 0.89
CA ARG A 96 14.35 24.09 2.35
C ARG A 96 15.46 23.39 3.10
N LYS A 97 16.23 22.50 2.45
CA LYS A 97 17.29 21.68 3.07
C LYS A 97 16.82 21.04 4.38
N GLU A 98 15.67 20.40 4.32
CA GLU A 98 14.97 19.87 5.50
C GLU A 98 15.81 18.84 6.26
N LYS A 99 15.85 18.95 7.59
CA LYS A 99 16.54 17.97 8.45
C LYS A 99 15.91 16.58 8.39
N ASN A 100 14.60 16.49 8.09
CA ASN A 100 13.84 15.25 7.99
C ASN A 100 13.09 15.19 6.64
N PRO A 101 13.83 15.10 5.51
CA PRO A 101 13.25 15.24 4.18
C PRO A 101 12.20 14.18 3.86
N CYS A 102 12.37 12.94 4.37
CA CYS A 102 11.43 11.84 4.13
C CYS A 102 10.03 12.10 4.70
N SER A 103 9.94 12.66 5.90
CA SER A 103 8.66 12.98 6.54
C SER A 103 7.91 14.08 5.77
N MET A 104 8.61 15.14 5.38
CA MET A 104 8.03 16.23 4.60
C MET A 104 7.62 15.75 3.21
N CYS A 105 8.47 14.99 2.53
CA CYS A 105 8.17 14.38 1.24
C CYS A 105 6.88 13.54 1.29
N ALA A 106 6.77 12.65 2.27
CA ALA A 106 5.58 11.80 2.44
C ALA A 106 4.31 12.64 2.66
N LYS A 107 4.41 13.73 3.46
CA LYS A 107 3.30 14.65 3.72
C LYS A 107 2.86 15.39 2.46
N MET A 108 3.80 15.94 1.71
CA MET A 108 3.49 16.69 0.48
C MET A 108 2.94 15.79 -0.62
N ARG A 109 3.55 14.60 -0.83
CA ARG A 109 3.03 13.60 -1.79
C ARG A 109 1.60 13.17 -1.46
N ARG A 110 1.33 12.89 -0.17
CA ARG A 110 -0.02 12.54 0.27
C ARG A 110 -1.00 13.68 0.02
N GLY A 111 -0.61 14.93 0.29
CA GLY A 111 -1.43 16.10 0.03
C GLY A 111 -1.77 16.23 -1.46
N ALA A 112 -0.78 16.17 -2.34
CA ALA A 112 -0.97 16.26 -3.79
C ALA A 112 -1.84 15.11 -4.34
N LEU A 113 -1.61 13.88 -3.86
CA LEU A 113 -2.40 12.72 -4.26
C LEU A 113 -3.86 12.85 -3.82
N ASN A 114 -4.11 13.22 -2.57
CA ASN A 114 -5.47 13.42 -2.06
C ASN A 114 -6.21 14.53 -2.82
N GLN A 115 -5.52 15.63 -3.15
CA GLN A 115 -6.08 16.71 -3.94
C GLN A 115 -6.51 16.22 -5.33
N ALA A 116 -5.64 15.51 -6.04
CA ALA A 116 -5.94 14.97 -7.36
C ALA A 116 -7.13 13.98 -7.33
N ILE A 117 -7.22 13.16 -6.29
CA ILE A 117 -8.32 12.22 -6.08
C ILE A 117 -9.65 12.95 -5.92
N LEU A 118 -9.68 14.02 -5.11
CA LEU A 118 -10.89 14.84 -4.88
C LEU A 118 -11.34 15.56 -6.14
N GLU A 119 -10.41 16.18 -6.86
CA GLU A 119 -10.70 16.91 -8.11
C GLU A 119 -11.32 16.00 -9.18
N LYS A 120 -10.94 14.72 -9.19
CA LYS A 120 -11.47 13.70 -10.11
C LYS A 120 -12.73 13.01 -9.58
N GLY A 121 -13.18 13.32 -8.37
CA GLY A 121 -14.38 12.74 -7.77
C GLY A 121 -14.24 11.27 -7.36
N PHE A 122 -13.02 10.82 -7.04
CA PHE A 122 -12.78 9.49 -6.48
C PHE A 122 -13.01 9.50 -4.97
N ASN A 123 -13.58 8.41 -4.45
CA ASN A 123 -13.88 8.25 -3.02
C ASN A 123 -12.90 7.33 -2.30
N LYS A 124 -12.11 6.53 -3.03
CA LYS A 124 -11.15 5.59 -2.44
C LYS A 124 -9.75 5.73 -3.02
N LEU A 125 -8.75 5.50 -2.15
CA LEU A 125 -7.34 5.42 -2.50
C LEU A 125 -6.79 4.06 -2.12
N ALA A 126 -6.38 3.25 -3.09
CA ALA A 126 -5.69 1.99 -2.88
C ALA A 126 -4.18 2.19 -2.79
N LEU A 127 -3.55 1.62 -1.76
CA LEU A 127 -2.12 1.68 -1.48
C LEU A 127 -1.50 0.29 -1.46
N GLY A 128 -0.28 0.18 -2.00
CA GLY A 128 0.45 -1.07 -2.21
C GLY A 128 1.10 -1.68 -0.95
N HIS A 129 0.58 -1.40 0.25
CA HIS A 129 1.09 -2.03 1.46
C HIS A 129 0.71 -3.51 1.49
N HIS A 130 1.70 -4.33 1.83
CA HIS A 130 1.56 -5.79 1.88
C HIS A 130 1.74 -6.34 3.30
N TYR A 131 1.71 -7.66 3.45
CA TYR A 131 1.79 -8.39 4.72
C TYR A 131 3.00 -7.99 5.56
N ASP A 132 4.18 -7.98 4.95
CA ASP A 132 5.44 -7.68 5.64
C ASP A 132 5.50 -6.22 6.10
N ASP A 133 4.95 -5.26 5.33
CA ASP A 133 4.82 -3.85 5.75
C ASP A 133 4.04 -3.70 7.05
N ALA A 134 2.97 -4.49 7.23
CA ALA A 134 2.17 -4.44 8.44
C ALA A 134 2.96 -4.97 9.65
N VAL A 135 3.66 -6.11 9.50
CA VAL A 135 4.50 -6.69 10.54
C VAL A 135 5.65 -5.75 10.92
N GLU A 136 6.33 -5.18 9.91
CA GLU A 136 7.41 -4.22 10.12
C GLU A 136 6.91 -2.96 10.84
N THR A 137 5.80 -2.39 10.38
CA THR A 137 5.24 -1.17 10.99
C THR A 137 4.79 -1.41 12.42
N PHE A 138 4.19 -2.55 12.70
CA PHE A 138 3.81 -2.93 14.06
C PHE A 138 5.04 -3.03 14.98
N LEU A 139 6.10 -3.71 14.55
CA LEU A 139 7.34 -3.81 15.32
C LEU A 139 8.06 -2.47 15.46
N MET A 140 8.05 -1.62 14.41
CA MET A 140 8.58 -0.25 14.50
C MET A 140 7.86 0.54 15.58
N SER A 141 6.54 0.49 15.62
CA SER A 141 5.74 1.19 16.61
C SER A 141 6.00 0.66 18.03
N LEU A 142 6.08 -0.67 18.15
CA LEU A 142 6.34 -1.31 19.44
C LEU A 142 7.74 -0.98 19.98
N ILE A 143 8.78 -1.08 19.16
CA ILE A 143 10.18 -0.95 19.59
C ILE A 143 10.62 0.50 19.71
N PHE A 144 10.27 1.36 18.74
CA PHE A 144 10.75 2.73 18.72
C PHE A 144 9.80 3.75 19.35
N GLU A 145 8.50 3.44 19.42
CA GLU A 145 7.48 4.36 19.95
C GLU A 145 6.85 3.88 21.26
N GLY A 146 7.09 2.62 21.67
CA GLY A 146 6.47 2.01 22.83
C GLY A 146 4.95 1.89 22.71
N ARG A 147 4.44 1.70 21.50
CA ARG A 147 3.00 1.64 21.20
C ARG A 147 2.61 0.36 20.50
N ILE A 148 1.47 -0.19 20.87
CA ILE A 148 0.79 -1.23 20.10
C ILE A 148 -0.03 -0.52 19.02
N SER A 149 0.56 -0.30 17.85
CA SER A 149 -0.07 0.44 16.74
C SER A 149 0.44 -0.04 15.40
N CYS A 150 -0.41 0.07 14.39
CA CYS A 150 -0.08 -0.12 12.98
C CYS A 150 -1.02 0.74 12.12
N PHE A 151 -0.72 0.91 10.84
CA PHE A 151 -1.70 1.46 9.91
C PHE A 151 -2.90 0.51 9.79
N GLN A 152 -4.07 1.06 9.56
CA GLN A 152 -5.31 0.28 9.44
C GLN A 152 -5.47 -0.33 8.05
N PRO A 153 -6.14 -1.49 7.88
CA PRO A 153 -6.53 -2.03 6.58
C PRO A 153 -7.37 -1.06 5.76
N VAL A 154 -8.30 -0.39 6.43
CA VAL A 154 -9.14 0.70 5.90
C VAL A 154 -8.96 1.92 6.80
N THR A 155 -8.68 3.08 6.22
CA THR A 155 -8.49 4.33 6.96
C THR A 155 -9.36 5.42 6.37
N ASN A 156 -10.27 5.97 7.16
CA ASN A 156 -11.04 7.15 6.77
C ASN A 156 -10.19 8.41 6.99
N LEU A 157 -10.09 9.24 5.98
CA LEU A 157 -9.42 10.53 6.08
C LEU A 157 -10.46 11.62 6.32
N ASP A 158 -10.75 11.91 7.60
CA ASP A 158 -11.85 12.81 8.03
C ASP A 158 -11.86 14.16 7.32
N ARG A 159 -10.69 14.72 7.00
CA ARG A 159 -10.58 16.04 6.35
C ARG A 159 -10.98 16.04 4.88
N THR A 160 -10.88 14.90 4.21
CA THR A 160 -11.08 14.77 2.76
C THR A 160 -12.24 13.85 2.42
N GLY A 161 -12.69 13.03 3.34
CA GLY A 161 -13.68 11.97 3.09
C GLY A 161 -13.16 10.81 2.26
N ILE A 162 -11.88 10.83 1.86
CA ILE A 162 -11.26 9.73 1.11
C ILE A 162 -11.06 8.54 2.04
N ILE A 163 -11.39 7.35 1.56
CA ILE A 163 -11.14 6.09 2.25
C ILE A 163 -9.89 5.44 1.66
N GLN A 164 -8.83 5.29 2.46
CA GLN A 164 -7.64 4.55 2.07
C GLN A 164 -7.83 3.06 2.32
N ILE A 165 -7.54 2.24 1.32
CA ILE A 165 -7.63 0.77 1.39
C ILE A 165 -6.28 0.11 1.06
N ARG A 166 -6.03 -1.08 1.61
CA ARG A 166 -4.78 -1.83 1.45
C ARG A 166 -5.05 -3.29 1.07
N PRO A 167 -5.42 -3.55 -0.20
CA PRO A 167 -5.90 -4.86 -0.64
C PRO A 167 -4.86 -5.99 -0.60
N MET A 168 -3.56 -5.67 -0.49
CA MET A 168 -2.49 -6.67 -0.52
C MET A 168 -2.02 -7.14 0.87
N LEU A 169 -2.73 -6.82 1.96
CA LEU A 169 -2.30 -7.19 3.31
C LEU A 169 -2.17 -8.71 3.57
N TYR A 170 -2.77 -9.53 2.73
CA TYR A 170 -2.65 -11.00 2.83
C TYR A 170 -1.57 -11.57 1.90
N ILE A 171 -0.78 -10.72 1.24
CA ILE A 171 0.28 -11.12 0.31
C ILE A 171 1.64 -10.80 0.92
N HIS A 172 2.52 -11.80 1.00
CA HIS A 172 3.91 -11.62 1.45
C HIS A 172 4.75 -10.88 0.40
N GLU A 173 5.72 -10.07 0.85
CA GLU A 173 6.64 -9.32 -0.01
C GLU A 173 7.30 -10.20 -1.07
N ARG A 174 7.83 -11.36 -0.68
CA ARG A 174 8.44 -12.33 -1.62
C ARG A 174 7.51 -12.74 -2.76
N THR A 175 6.21 -12.81 -2.49
CA THR A 175 5.22 -13.16 -3.53
C THR A 175 4.97 -11.99 -4.46
N VAL A 176 4.99 -10.76 -3.94
CA VAL A 176 4.93 -9.52 -4.73
C VAL A 176 6.14 -9.43 -5.64
N ASP A 177 7.36 -9.65 -5.12
CA ASP A 177 8.61 -9.64 -5.88
C ASP A 177 8.57 -10.64 -7.04
N ASN A 178 8.24 -11.89 -6.74
CA ASN A 178 8.15 -12.94 -7.74
C ASN A 178 7.10 -12.65 -8.82
N PHE A 179 5.99 -12.02 -8.44
CA PHE A 179 4.95 -11.63 -9.38
C PHE A 179 5.42 -10.50 -10.29
N ALA A 180 6.05 -9.47 -9.74
CA ALA A 180 6.57 -8.34 -10.50
C ALA A 180 7.58 -8.82 -11.56
N VAL A 181 8.51 -9.70 -11.18
CA VAL A 181 9.50 -10.29 -12.11
C VAL A 181 8.82 -11.14 -13.19
N ARG A 182 7.92 -12.06 -12.82
CA ARG A 182 7.24 -12.95 -13.76
C ARG A 182 6.35 -12.22 -14.77
N GLN A 183 5.78 -11.07 -14.38
CA GLN A 183 4.95 -10.25 -15.26
C GLN A 183 5.76 -9.20 -16.00
N ASN A 184 7.07 -9.16 -15.81
CA ASN A 184 7.97 -8.16 -16.38
C ASN A 184 7.42 -6.73 -16.21
N LEU A 185 7.04 -6.39 -14.96
CA LEU A 185 6.46 -5.09 -14.68
C LEU A 185 7.52 -3.99 -14.83
N PRO A 186 7.13 -2.80 -15.34
CA PRO A 186 8.03 -1.68 -15.58
C PRO A 186 8.39 -0.96 -14.27
N VAL A 187 9.11 -1.63 -13.39
CA VAL A 187 9.55 -1.08 -12.10
C VAL A 187 10.58 0.01 -12.33
N LEU A 188 10.33 1.19 -11.82
CA LEU A 188 11.22 2.34 -11.94
C LEU A 188 12.29 2.32 -10.85
N GLU A 189 13.50 2.70 -11.23
CA GLU A 189 14.57 2.93 -10.25
C GLU A 189 14.28 4.18 -9.41
N ASN A 190 14.49 4.06 -8.10
CA ASN A 190 14.30 5.18 -7.19
C ASN A 190 15.44 6.19 -7.33
N ARG A 191 15.14 7.40 -7.81
CA ARG A 191 16.10 8.52 -7.94
C ARG A 191 16.14 9.43 -6.71
N CYS A 192 15.52 9.01 -5.59
CA CYS A 192 15.56 9.79 -4.36
C CYS A 192 17.00 9.87 -3.81
N PRO A 193 17.53 11.08 -3.51
CA PRO A 193 18.89 11.25 -3.02
C PRO A 193 19.09 10.81 -1.56
N VAL A 194 18.03 10.46 -0.84
CA VAL A 194 18.14 10.07 0.58
C VAL A 194 18.62 8.64 0.71
N ASP A 195 19.62 8.45 1.57
CA ASP A 195 20.20 7.13 1.89
C ASP A 195 19.13 6.13 2.39
N LYS A 196 19.36 4.87 2.07
CA LYS A 196 18.47 3.74 2.38
C LYS A 196 18.58 3.23 3.82
N ALA A 197 19.51 3.75 4.62
CA ALA A 197 19.66 3.40 6.04
C ALA A 197 18.48 3.95 6.85
N THR A 198 17.43 3.16 6.95
CA THR A 198 16.19 3.54 7.65
C THR A 198 15.92 2.59 8.81
N LYS A 199 15.21 3.08 9.84
CA LYS A 199 14.70 2.23 10.94
C LYS A 199 13.91 1.01 10.45
N ARG A 200 13.29 1.11 9.28
CA ARG A 200 12.62 -0.04 8.64
C ARG A 200 13.61 -1.11 8.20
N ALA A 201 14.79 -0.74 7.70
CA ALA A 201 15.84 -1.71 7.34
C ALA A 201 16.36 -2.46 8.59
N GLU A 202 16.53 -1.77 9.71
CA GLU A 202 16.90 -2.38 11.00
C GLU A 202 15.84 -3.42 11.46
N ILE A 203 14.56 -3.08 11.34
CA ILE A 203 13.47 -4.01 11.67
C ILE A 203 13.41 -5.20 10.71
N LYS A 204 13.64 -5.01 9.41
CA LYS A 204 13.73 -6.13 8.46
C LYS A 204 14.83 -7.13 8.84
N GLU A 205 16.01 -6.63 9.21
CA GLU A 205 17.12 -7.47 9.66
C GLU A 205 16.78 -8.20 10.97
N LEU A 206 16.16 -7.51 11.93
CA LEU A 206 15.70 -8.12 13.17
C LEU A 206 14.69 -9.25 12.90
N ILE A 207 13.68 -8.99 12.05
CA ILE A 207 12.69 -10.01 11.65
C ILE A 207 13.38 -11.19 10.98
N TYR A 208 14.33 -10.94 10.08
CA TYR A 208 15.10 -11.98 9.41
C TYR A 208 15.83 -12.86 10.44
N THR A 209 16.56 -12.26 11.36
CA THR A 209 17.31 -12.96 12.40
C THR A 209 16.38 -13.79 13.30
N LEU A 210 15.30 -13.21 13.78
CA LEU A 210 14.33 -13.91 14.63
C LEU A 210 13.61 -15.06 13.88
N SER A 211 13.38 -14.90 12.59
CA SER A 211 12.71 -15.93 11.78
C SER A 211 13.57 -17.18 11.55
N GLN A 212 14.89 -17.12 11.78
CA GLN A 212 15.74 -18.29 11.77
C GLN A 212 15.44 -19.23 12.96
N THR A 213 15.04 -18.65 14.09
CA THR A 213 14.67 -19.39 15.30
C THR A 213 13.18 -19.68 15.37
N TYR A 214 12.36 -18.73 14.88
CA TYR A 214 10.89 -18.79 14.91
C TYR A 214 10.34 -18.64 13.48
N PRO A 215 10.25 -19.72 12.69
CA PRO A 215 9.88 -19.66 11.26
C PRO A 215 8.50 -19.04 10.99
N ASP A 216 7.57 -19.16 11.92
CA ASP A 216 6.20 -18.62 11.85
C ASP A 216 6.03 -17.26 12.59
N LEU A 217 7.14 -16.55 12.85
CA LEU A 217 7.13 -15.27 13.58
C LEU A 217 6.20 -14.25 12.95
N LYS A 218 6.28 -14.07 11.63
CA LYS A 218 5.47 -13.07 10.91
C LYS A 218 3.98 -13.40 11.01
N GLU A 219 3.63 -14.68 10.85
CA GLU A 219 2.26 -15.19 10.94
C GLU A 219 1.69 -14.99 12.35
N ARG A 220 2.50 -15.22 13.37
CA ARG A 220 2.12 -14.99 14.77
C ARG A 220 1.88 -13.52 15.06
N ILE A 221 2.77 -12.63 14.60
CA ILE A 221 2.63 -11.18 14.79
C ILE A 221 1.37 -10.68 14.06
N PHE A 222 1.20 -11.03 12.79
CA PHE A 222 0.05 -10.61 12.00
C PHE A 222 -1.26 -11.14 12.61
N GLY A 223 -1.29 -12.42 12.99
CA GLY A 223 -2.42 -13.02 13.67
C GLY A 223 -2.70 -12.39 15.03
N ALA A 224 -1.68 -11.93 15.77
CA ALA A 224 -1.87 -11.18 17.01
C ALA A 224 -2.57 -9.85 16.72
N MET A 225 -2.13 -9.08 15.71
CA MET A 225 -2.79 -7.84 15.32
C MET A 225 -4.28 -8.02 14.96
N GLN A 226 -4.63 -9.15 14.34
CA GLN A 226 -6.02 -9.47 14.00
C GLN A 226 -6.88 -9.90 15.20
N ARG A 227 -6.26 -10.50 16.21
CA ARG A 227 -6.96 -11.02 17.41
C ARG A 227 -6.98 -10.04 18.58
N LEU A 228 -5.99 -9.17 18.70
CA LEU A 228 -5.99 -8.10 19.68
C LEU A 228 -7.06 -7.07 19.30
N PRO A 229 -7.63 -6.34 20.27
CA PRO A 229 -8.54 -5.23 19.99
C PRO A 229 -7.76 -4.01 19.46
N LEU A 230 -6.99 -4.22 18.38
CA LEU A 230 -6.45 -3.13 17.62
C LEU A 230 -7.59 -2.56 16.78
N PRO A 231 -7.90 -1.27 16.90
CA PRO A 231 -8.96 -0.66 16.10
C PRO A 231 -8.80 -0.98 14.63
N GLU A 232 -9.89 -1.34 13.96
CA GLU A 232 -9.97 -1.57 12.50
C GLU A 232 -9.20 -2.80 11.97
N TRP A 233 -8.69 -3.68 12.85
CA TRP A 233 -7.98 -4.89 12.42
C TRP A 233 -8.80 -6.17 12.51
N GLU A 234 -10.00 -6.11 13.09
CA GLU A 234 -10.91 -7.26 13.12
C GLU A 234 -11.54 -7.46 11.74
N PRO A 235 -11.31 -8.62 11.07
CA PRO A 235 -11.97 -8.91 9.79
C PRO A 235 -13.48 -8.96 9.97
N GLN A 236 -14.23 -8.17 9.21
CA GLN A 236 -15.69 -8.12 9.26
C GLN A 236 -16.36 -9.28 8.52
N GLY A 237 -15.58 -10.11 7.78
CA GLY A 237 -16.08 -11.19 6.96
C GLY A 237 -16.24 -12.52 7.70
N ARG A 238 -15.40 -13.51 7.33
CA ARG A 238 -15.52 -14.91 7.78
C ARG A 238 -14.83 -15.23 9.11
N TYR A 239 -14.01 -14.32 9.65
CA TYR A 239 -13.32 -14.55 10.91
C TYR A 239 -14.29 -14.40 12.08
N LYS A 240 -14.86 -15.53 12.53
CA LYS A 240 -15.55 -15.59 13.83
C LYS A 240 -14.51 -15.93 14.89
N ARG A 241 -14.35 -15.07 15.91
CA ARG A 241 -13.58 -15.45 17.10
C ARG A 241 -14.11 -16.79 17.62
N PRO A 242 -13.22 -17.76 18.00
CA PRO A 242 -13.65 -18.85 18.82
C PRO A 242 -14.35 -18.24 20.06
N LYS A 243 -15.60 -18.65 20.34
CA LYS A 243 -16.27 -18.24 21.57
C LYS A 243 -15.36 -18.70 22.71
N GLU A 244 -14.91 -17.77 23.55
CA GLU A 244 -14.35 -18.10 24.85
C GLU A 244 -15.43 -18.96 25.55
N GLN A 245 -15.07 -20.19 25.83
CA GLN A 245 -15.94 -21.06 26.64
C GLN A 245 -15.93 -20.48 28.05
N GLU A 246 -17.08 -19.96 28.49
CA GLU A 246 -17.36 -19.66 29.88
C GLU A 246 -17.23 -20.91 30.77
#